data_01b0c8a0a8aaf0d3c2808469c35ddb25
#
_entry.id   01b0c8a0a8aaf0d3c2808469c35ddb25
#
_cell.length_a   1.000
_cell.length_b   1.000
_cell.length_c   1.000
_cell.angle_alpha   90.00
_cell.angle_beta   90.00
_cell.angle_gamma   90.00
#
_symmetry.space_group_name_H-M   'P 1'
#
loop_
_entity.id
_entity.type
_entity.pdbx_description
1 polymer ?
#
loop_
_entity_poly.entity_id
_entity_poly.type
_entity_poly.pdbx_seq_one_letter_code
_entity_poly.pdbx_strand_id
1 'polypeptide(L)'
;NMIITTSQKASSEVKAETKELANSLDLIYKERHKKPISELLLEDTPVAVVSKNQLTIHFNEEQEHRFHLSMAQLRILRLQRGDDDHLVKAVESLSAKSSNSISIVDCTLGLGSDSIIMSYAFPNAHIIGLEASYPIWLSTWFGLKHHIHEDMTVTNALRRIDARHDNFESFLQGQPSDSVDILYFDPMFEVPIEESPQFKPLRGHTSEGRITDSVIQEARRVCRLGFIIKERPFSSVFKDFPPSKWVGGKYSRIGYGVYSNKGLQ
;
A
#
# COMPACT_ATOMS: atom_id res chain seq x y z
N ASN A 1 20.61 2.59 10.16
CA ASN A 1 19.32 2.74 10.81
C ASN A 1 18.78 4.14 10.62
N MET A 2 17.49 4.22 10.38
CA MET A 2 16.84 5.49 10.10
C MET A 2 16.66 6.31 11.38
N ILE A 3 16.84 7.63 11.24
CA ILE A 3 16.60 8.58 12.32
C ILE A 3 15.13 8.97 12.33
N ILE A 4 14.57 9.12 13.53
CA ILE A 4 13.25 9.67 13.74
C ILE A 4 13.34 10.85 14.68
N THR A 5 12.63 11.92 14.34
CA THR A 5 12.57 13.15 15.14
C THR A 5 11.17 13.75 15.04
N THR A 6 10.99 14.92 15.62
CA THR A 6 9.71 15.63 15.58
C THR A 6 9.79 16.88 14.71
N SER A 7 8.63 17.50 14.45
CA SER A 7 8.59 18.85 13.90
C SER A 7 9.24 19.83 14.89
N GLN A 8 9.65 20.99 14.37
CA GLN A 8 10.40 21.98 15.18
C GLN A 8 9.65 22.52 16.39
N LYS A 9 8.32 22.57 16.32
CA LYS A 9 7.47 23.08 17.39
C LYS A 9 6.58 22.00 18.00
N ALA A 10 7.10 20.79 18.09
CA ALA A 10 6.33 19.67 18.61
C ALA A 10 6.01 19.86 20.12
N SER A 11 4.81 19.42 20.48
CA SER A 11 4.39 19.39 21.88
C SER A 11 5.16 18.30 22.64
N SER A 12 5.11 18.37 23.96
CA SER A 12 5.70 17.32 24.80
C SER A 12 5.04 15.95 24.56
N GLU A 13 3.75 15.93 24.24
CA GLU A 13 3.03 14.72 23.88
C GLU A 13 3.60 14.09 22.61
N VAL A 14 3.76 14.87 21.54
CA VAL A 14 4.32 14.39 20.29
C VAL A 14 5.73 13.87 20.49
N LYS A 15 6.54 14.56 21.30
CA LYS A 15 7.90 14.10 21.61
C LYS A 15 7.89 12.76 22.34
N ALA A 16 7.01 12.60 23.30
CA ALA A 16 6.90 11.35 24.07
C ALA A 16 6.45 10.20 23.17
N GLU A 17 5.45 10.43 22.35
CA GLU A 17 4.95 9.44 21.38
C GLU A 17 6.04 9.03 20.39
N THR A 18 6.82 10.00 19.93
CA THR A 18 7.89 9.74 18.97
C THR A 18 9.00 8.90 19.59
N LYS A 19 9.35 9.16 20.85
CA LYS A 19 10.33 8.35 21.57
C LYS A 19 9.85 6.91 21.76
N GLU A 20 8.59 6.73 22.12
CA GLU A 20 7.98 5.40 22.22
C GLU A 20 8.01 4.67 20.88
N LEU A 21 7.65 5.38 19.84
CA LEU A 21 7.66 4.83 18.48
C LEU A 21 9.06 4.41 18.07
N ALA A 22 10.06 5.23 18.36
CA ALA A 22 11.47 4.90 18.09
C ALA A 22 11.88 3.62 18.81
N ASN A 23 11.51 3.46 20.08
CA ASN A 23 11.80 2.25 20.82
C ASN A 23 11.13 1.02 20.23
N SER A 24 9.85 1.11 19.88
CA SER A 24 9.11 -0.04 19.37
C SER A 24 9.57 -0.48 17.98
N LEU A 25 10.09 0.45 17.19
CA LEU A 25 10.57 0.17 15.81
C LEU A 25 12.07 0.07 15.70
N ASP A 26 12.79 0.17 16.81
CA ASP A 26 14.25 0.16 16.84
C ASP A 26 14.88 1.23 15.94
N LEU A 27 14.31 2.44 16.01
CA LEU A 27 14.82 3.61 15.29
C LEU A 27 15.60 4.49 16.24
N ILE A 28 16.47 5.33 15.68
CA ILE A 28 17.27 6.25 16.47
C ILE A 28 16.50 7.56 16.64
N TYR A 29 16.06 7.85 17.88
CA TYR A 29 15.41 9.12 18.16
C TYR A 29 16.46 10.22 18.33
N LYS A 30 16.29 11.32 17.62
CA LYS A 30 17.08 12.53 17.81
C LYS A 30 16.18 13.70 18.14
N GLU A 31 16.56 14.46 19.17
CA GLU A 31 15.86 15.68 19.52
C GLU A 31 16.02 16.70 18.40
N ARG A 32 14.93 17.35 18.02
CA ARG A 32 14.94 18.25 16.86
C ARG A 32 15.82 19.48 17.02
N HIS A 33 15.82 20.12 18.18
CA HIS A 33 16.60 21.33 18.49
C HIS A 33 16.44 22.47 17.49
N LYS A 34 15.28 22.59 16.87
CA LYS A 34 15.00 23.61 15.82
C LYS A 34 15.91 23.52 14.60
N LYS A 35 16.63 22.46 14.41
CA LYS A 35 17.46 22.26 13.22
C LYS A 35 16.59 22.13 11.98
N PRO A 36 17.00 22.72 10.84
CA PRO A 36 16.30 22.49 9.58
C PRO A 36 16.55 21.07 9.07
N ILE A 37 15.68 20.60 8.18
CA ILE A 37 15.81 19.27 7.60
C ILE A 37 17.16 19.06 6.94
N SER A 38 17.68 20.10 6.28
CA SER A 38 18.99 20.02 5.61
C SER A 38 20.11 19.55 6.55
N GLU A 39 20.10 20.03 7.80
CA GLU A 39 21.11 19.60 8.77
C GLU A 39 20.92 18.16 9.22
N LEU A 40 19.68 17.71 9.37
CA LEU A 40 19.39 16.34 9.77
C LEU A 40 19.78 15.34 8.68
N LEU A 41 19.57 15.72 7.43
CA LEU A 41 19.92 14.89 6.28
C LEU A 41 21.42 14.70 6.08
N LEU A 42 22.23 15.61 6.63
CA LEU A 42 23.70 15.47 6.59
C LEU A 42 24.17 14.33 7.51
N GLU A 43 23.41 14.01 8.55
CA GLU A 43 23.79 12.99 9.52
C GLU A 43 23.40 11.59 9.04
N ASP A 44 22.20 11.47 8.49
CA ASP A 44 21.70 10.18 8.03
C ASP A 44 20.49 10.39 7.13
N THR A 45 20.28 9.48 6.21
CA THR A 45 19.19 9.54 5.24
C THR A 45 18.57 8.15 5.10
N PRO A 46 17.25 8.04 5.11
CA PRO A 46 16.23 9.07 5.25
C PRO A 46 15.94 9.44 6.70
N VAL A 47 15.22 10.54 6.89
CA VAL A 47 14.82 11.03 8.21
C VAL A 47 13.29 11.04 8.30
N ALA A 48 12.76 10.44 9.35
CA ALA A 48 11.33 10.49 9.64
C ALA A 48 11.04 11.64 10.59
N VAL A 49 10.06 12.47 10.25
CA VAL A 49 9.62 13.60 11.06
C VAL A 49 8.17 13.41 11.48
N VAL A 50 7.95 13.37 12.77
CA VAL A 50 6.60 13.18 13.34
C VAL A 50 6.03 14.51 13.79
N SER A 51 4.83 14.80 13.37
CA SER A 51 4.01 15.90 13.86
C SER A 51 2.67 15.31 14.31
N LYS A 52 1.73 16.15 14.68
CA LYS A 52 0.43 15.63 15.15
C LYS A 52 -0.25 14.83 14.04
N ASN A 53 -0.48 13.54 14.30
CA ASN A 53 -1.18 12.63 13.39
C ASN A 53 -0.54 12.44 12.01
N GLN A 54 0.73 12.82 11.86
CA GLN A 54 1.42 12.73 10.58
C GLN A 54 2.88 12.35 10.75
N LEU A 55 3.37 11.49 9.87
CA LEU A 55 4.78 11.13 9.79
C LEU A 55 5.24 11.35 8.35
N THR A 56 6.27 12.18 8.17
CA THR A 56 6.84 12.49 6.86
C THR A 56 8.25 11.91 6.77
N ILE A 57 8.52 11.19 5.69
CA ILE A 57 9.86 10.71 5.39
C ILE A 57 10.54 11.70 4.46
N HIS A 58 11.71 12.17 4.85
CA HIS A 58 12.54 13.01 4.00
C HIS A 58 13.70 12.18 3.47
N PHE A 59 13.73 11.97 2.15
CA PHE A 59 14.81 11.26 1.49
C PHE A 59 15.99 12.20 1.17
N ASN A 60 15.64 13.41 0.81
CA ASN A 60 16.56 14.53 0.61
C ASN A 60 15.76 15.83 0.75
N GLU A 61 16.38 16.97 0.51
CA GLU A 61 15.71 18.25 0.68
C GLU A 61 14.51 18.46 -0.23
N GLU A 62 14.48 17.77 -1.37
CA GLU A 62 13.44 17.95 -2.39
C GLU A 62 12.42 16.83 -2.41
N GLN A 63 12.72 15.70 -1.80
CA GLN A 63 11.88 14.52 -1.85
C GLN A 63 11.36 14.12 -0.49
N GLU A 64 10.05 14.07 -0.36
CA GLU A 64 9.42 13.59 0.85
C GLU A 64 8.28 12.63 0.50
N HIS A 65 7.94 11.79 1.46
CA HIS A 65 6.83 10.86 1.35
C HIS A 65 6.01 10.92 2.63
N ARG A 66 4.73 11.15 2.48
CA ARG A 66 3.79 11.15 3.60
C ARG A 66 2.46 10.59 3.17
N PHE A 67 1.74 10.07 4.14
CA PHE A 67 0.41 9.53 3.89
C PHE A 67 -0.58 10.64 3.55
N HIS A 68 -1.39 10.42 2.52
CA HIS A 68 -2.54 11.28 2.18
C HIS A 68 -3.55 10.46 1.41
N LEU A 69 -4.82 10.85 1.48
CA LEU A 69 -5.88 10.11 0.81
C LEU A 69 -5.96 10.35 -0.69
N SER A 70 -5.73 11.60 -1.12
CA SER A 70 -5.69 11.97 -2.55
C SER A 70 -6.72 11.26 -3.43
N MET A 71 -6.26 10.35 -4.27
CA MET A 71 -7.11 9.61 -5.20
C MET A 71 -8.14 8.73 -4.49
N ALA A 72 -7.78 8.19 -3.33
CA ALA A 72 -8.73 7.38 -2.56
C ALA A 72 -9.92 8.22 -2.11
N GLN A 73 -9.70 9.47 -1.72
CA GLN A 73 -10.77 10.38 -1.33
C GLN A 73 -11.78 10.56 -2.46
N LEU A 74 -11.31 10.78 -3.67
CA LEU A 74 -12.15 10.96 -4.84
C LEU A 74 -12.96 9.69 -5.15
N ARG A 75 -12.31 8.54 -5.08
CA ARG A 75 -12.96 7.25 -5.34
C ARG A 75 -14.02 6.94 -4.29
N ILE A 76 -13.77 7.27 -3.01
CA ILE A 76 -14.75 7.10 -1.94
C ILE A 76 -15.98 7.97 -2.21
N LEU A 77 -15.79 9.23 -2.60
CA LEU A 77 -16.90 10.11 -2.93
C LEU A 77 -17.75 9.55 -4.07
N ARG A 78 -17.11 8.96 -5.07
CA ARG A 78 -17.83 8.31 -6.18
C ARG A 78 -18.64 7.12 -5.70
N LEU A 79 -18.05 6.29 -4.86
CA LEU A 79 -18.75 5.14 -4.28
C LEU A 79 -19.95 5.59 -3.45
N GLN A 80 -19.82 6.67 -2.68
CA GLN A 80 -20.91 7.23 -1.87
C GLN A 80 -22.08 7.73 -2.74
N ARG A 81 -21.80 8.17 -3.96
CA ARG A 81 -22.81 8.60 -4.91
C ARG A 81 -23.45 7.44 -5.67
N GLY A 82 -22.99 6.22 -5.44
CA GLY A 82 -23.50 5.05 -6.12
C GLY A 82 -22.80 4.73 -7.43
N ASP A 83 -21.70 5.41 -7.75
CA ASP A 83 -20.90 5.09 -8.94
C ASP A 83 -20.08 3.82 -8.71
N ASP A 84 -19.75 3.14 -9.80
CA ASP A 84 -18.94 1.94 -9.74
C ASP A 84 -17.46 2.28 -9.61
N ASP A 85 -16.72 1.40 -8.94
CA ASP A 85 -15.27 1.41 -8.91
C ASP A 85 -14.77 0.10 -9.53
N HIS A 86 -13.85 0.18 -10.48
CA HIS A 86 -13.40 -1.00 -11.20
C HIS A 86 -12.70 -2.02 -10.31
N LEU A 87 -11.93 -1.58 -9.31
CA LEU A 87 -11.29 -2.52 -8.39
C LEU A 87 -12.34 -3.23 -7.54
N VAL A 88 -13.34 -2.50 -7.06
CA VAL A 88 -14.44 -3.10 -6.31
C VAL A 88 -15.16 -4.15 -7.15
N LYS A 89 -15.41 -3.83 -8.42
CA LYS A 89 -16.01 -4.80 -9.35
C LYS A 89 -15.13 -6.03 -9.57
N ALA A 90 -13.83 -5.84 -9.67
CA ALA A 90 -12.89 -6.94 -9.83
C ALA A 90 -12.93 -7.88 -8.63
N VAL A 91 -12.93 -7.33 -7.42
CA VAL A 91 -13.05 -8.12 -6.19
C VAL A 91 -14.39 -8.85 -6.15
N GLU A 92 -15.47 -8.15 -6.45
CA GLU A 92 -16.81 -8.76 -6.48
C GLU A 92 -16.90 -9.90 -7.46
N SER A 93 -16.19 -9.84 -8.58
CA SER A 93 -16.20 -10.92 -9.57
C SER A 93 -15.58 -12.22 -9.03
N LEU A 94 -14.72 -12.12 -8.01
CA LEU A 94 -14.09 -13.28 -7.38
C LEU A 94 -14.82 -13.74 -6.13
N SER A 95 -15.44 -12.85 -5.38
CA SER A 95 -16.01 -13.17 -4.06
C SER A 95 -17.46 -13.62 -4.10
N ALA A 96 -18.09 -13.60 -5.26
CA ALA A 96 -19.45 -14.09 -5.46
C ALA A 96 -20.46 -13.71 -4.38
N LYS A 97 -20.55 -12.43 -4.05
CA LYS A 97 -21.61 -11.85 -3.22
C LYS A 97 -21.78 -12.39 -1.80
N SER A 98 -21.16 -13.46 -1.45
CA SER A 98 -21.26 -13.97 -0.09
C SER A 98 -20.30 -13.24 0.80
N SER A 99 -20.45 -12.03 0.89
CA SER A 99 -19.83 -10.97 1.66
C SER A 99 -19.35 -11.31 3.08
N ASN A 100 -19.16 -12.55 3.40
CA ASN A 100 -18.60 -12.92 4.68
C ASN A 100 -17.10 -12.70 4.61
N SER A 101 -16.51 -12.37 5.71
CA SER A 101 -15.13 -12.01 5.90
C SER A 101 -14.14 -12.68 4.94
N ILE A 102 -13.89 -12.06 3.80
CA ILE A 102 -12.84 -12.53 2.90
C ILE A 102 -11.51 -11.92 3.32
N SER A 103 -10.44 -12.64 3.05
CA SER A 103 -9.09 -12.14 3.28
C SER A 103 -8.50 -11.66 1.95
N ILE A 104 -7.96 -10.46 1.95
CA ILE A 104 -7.31 -9.86 0.79
C ILE A 104 -5.91 -9.44 1.20
N VAL A 105 -4.91 -9.80 0.39
CA VAL A 105 -3.56 -9.28 0.58
C VAL A 105 -3.23 -8.36 -0.59
N ASP A 106 -3.02 -7.09 -0.27
CA ASP A 106 -2.50 -6.11 -1.20
C ASP A 106 -0.97 -6.24 -1.20
N CYS A 107 -0.44 -6.85 -2.24
CA CYS A 107 0.99 -7.16 -2.33
C CYS A 107 1.86 -5.94 -2.60
N THR A 108 1.26 -4.81 -2.92
CA THR A 108 1.95 -3.58 -3.36
C THR A 108 1.31 -2.35 -2.70
N LEU A 109 1.41 -2.26 -1.39
CA LEU A 109 0.65 -1.29 -0.61
C LEU A 109 0.89 0.17 -1.02
N GLY A 110 2.14 0.60 -1.13
CA GLY A 110 2.49 1.99 -1.45
C GLY A 110 1.86 2.98 -0.47
N LEU A 111 1.10 3.95 -0.99
CA LEU A 111 0.32 4.90 -0.18
C LEU A 111 -0.95 4.29 0.40
N GLY A 112 -1.29 3.09 -0.02
CA GLY A 112 -2.46 2.40 0.49
C GLY A 112 -3.78 2.72 -0.19
N SER A 113 -3.77 3.47 -1.27
CA SER A 113 -5.01 3.90 -1.94
C SER A 113 -5.92 2.74 -2.30
N ASP A 114 -5.38 1.69 -2.92
CA ASP A 114 -6.20 0.55 -3.33
C ASP A 114 -6.68 -0.27 -2.12
N SER A 115 -5.81 -0.47 -1.12
CA SER A 115 -6.22 -1.11 0.13
C SER A 115 -7.34 -0.33 0.83
N ILE A 116 -7.26 0.99 0.82
CA ILE A 116 -8.30 1.85 1.42
C ILE A 116 -9.64 1.63 0.73
N ILE A 117 -9.64 1.59 -0.60
CA ILE A 117 -10.87 1.38 -1.37
C ILE A 117 -11.46 0.00 -1.07
N MET A 118 -10.62 -1.04 -1.03
CA MET A 118 -11.09 -2.38 -0.70
C MET A 118 -11.64 -2.46 0.72
N SER A 119 -10.95 -1.83 1.68
CA SER A 119 -11.41 -1.79 3.06
C SER A 119 -12.72 -1.04 3.22
N TYR A 120 -12.86 0.08 2.52
CA TYR A 120 -14.08 0.89 2.56
C TYR A 120 -15.27 0.15 1.95
N ALA A 121 -15.07 -0.44 0.79
CA ALA A 121 -16.13 -1.14 0.05
C ALA A 121 -16.53 -2.47 0.69
N PHE A 122 -15.60 -3.13 1.37
CA PHE A 122 -15.82 -4.44 1.99
C PHE A 122 -15.49 -4.37 3.48
N PRO A 123 -16.40 -3.80 4.31
CA PRO A 123 -16.09 -3.57 5.72
C PRO A 123 -15.78 -4.81 6.54
N ASN A 124 -16.21 -5.98 6.07
CA ASN A 124 -15.96 -7.25 6.76
C ASN A 124 -14.71 -7.97 6.24
N ALA A 125 -14.05 -7.44 5.24
CA ALA A 125 -12.84 -8.04 4.70
C ALA A 125 -11.65 -7.81 5.65
N HIS A 126 -10.76 -8.79 5.70
CA HIS A 126 -9.48 -8.67 6.38
C HIS A 126 -8.43 -8.30 5.34
N ILE A 127 -7.86 -7.11 5.46
CA ILE A 127 -6.90 -6.62 4.47
C ILE A 127 -5.52 -6.49 5.09
N ILE A 128 -4.57 -7.18 4.47
CA ILE A 128 -3.15 -7.04 4.75
C ILE A 128 -2.53 -6.30 3.57
N GLY A 129 -1.75 -5.27 3.86
CA GLY A 129 -0.99 -4.56 2.83
C GLY A 129 0.50 -4.76 3.05
N LEU A 130 1.21 -5.15 2.00
CA LEU A 130 2.65 -5.39 2.06
C LEU A 130 3.39 -4.26 1.36
N GLU A 131 4.41 -3.73 2.01
CA GLU A 131 5.29 -2.72 1.42
C GLU A 131 6.75 -3.09 1.66
N ALA A 132 7.51 -3.22 0.58
CA ALA A 132 8.91 -3.65 0.64
C ALA A 132 9.85 -2.53 1.11
N SER A 133 9.53 -1.28 0.82
CA SER A 133 10.33 -0.14 1.25
C SER A 133 9.99 0.24 2.68
N TYR A 134 10.96 0.11 3.58
CA TYR A 134 10.72 0.43 4.99
C TYR A 134 10.26 1.88 5.21
N PRO A 135 10.90 2.89 4.61
CA PRO A 135 10.44 4.27 4.80
C PRO A 135 9.02 4.51 4.29
N ILE A 136 8.66 3.96 3.13
CA ILE A 136 7.31 4.09 2.60
C ILE A 136 6.31 3.37 3.50
N TRP A 137 6.66 2.14 3.92
CA TRP A 137 5.82 1.41 4.86
C TRP A 137 5.57 2.22 6.12
N LEU A 138 6.62 2.81 6.70
CA LEU A 138 6.52 3.55 7.96
C LEU A 138 5.53 4.70 7.85
N SER A 139 5.63 5.53 6.81
CA SER A 139 4.73 6.67 6.66
C SER A 139 3.29 6.23 6.36
N THR A 140 3.10 5.20 5.56
CA THR A 140 1.76 4.69 5.26
C THR A 140 1.14 4.02 6.49
N TRP A 141 1.90 3.16 7.16
CA TRP A 141 1.45 2.50 8.39
C TRP A 141 1.03 3.52 9.45
N PHE A 142 1.85 4.55 9.64
CA PHE A 142 1.55 5.62 10.60
C PHE A 142 0.27 6.34 10.21
N GLY A 143 0.12 6.69 8.94
CA GLY A 143 -1.08 7.38 8.44
C GLY A 143 -2.34 6.54 8.60
N LEU A 144 -2.27 5.25 8.33
CA LEU A 144 -3.42 4.35 8.50
C LEU A 144 -3.85 4.25 9.96
N LYS A 145 -2.93 4.43 10.89
CA LYS A 145 -3.22 4.39 12.33
C LYS A 145 -3.68 5.73 12.89
N HIS A 146 -3.18 6.83 12.37
CA HIS A 146 -3.33 8.14 13.01
C HIS A 146 -4.13 9.16 12.22
N HIS A 147 -4.25 8.99 10.91
CA HIS A 147 -5.05 9.94 10.11
C HIS A 147 -6.51 9.87 10.53
N ILE A 148 -7.10 11.02 10.77
CA ILE A 148 -8.50 11.13 11.16
C ILE A 148 -9.26 11.83 10.05
N HIS A 149 -10.24 11.14 9.49
CA HIS A 149 -11.16 11.70 8.50
C HIS A 149 -12.45 12.08 9.22
N GLU A 150 -13.09 13.16 8.78
CA GLU A 150 -14.34 13.61 9.37
C GLU A 150 -15.47 12.57 9.23
N ASP A 151 -15.44 11.77 8.16
CA ASP A 151 -16.34 10.64 7.99
C ASP A 151 -15.74 9.43 8.69
N MET A 152 -16.40 8.99 9.76
CA MET A 152 -15.91 7.87 10.58
C MET A 152 -15.87 6.55 9.81
N THR A 153 -16.70 6.38 8.79
CA THR A 153 -16.63 5.16 7.97
C THR A 153 -15.30 5.09 7.22
N VAL A 154 -14.77 6.24 6.80
CA VAL A 154 -13.47 6.32 6.16
C VAL A 154 -12.36 6.04 7.18
N THR A 155 -12.43 6.70 8.35
CA THR A 155 -11.44 6.46 9.41
C THR A 155 -11.41 4.98 9.81
N ASN A 156 -12.56 4.37 9.96
CA ASN A 156 -12.66 2.94 10.30
C ASN A 156 -12.04 2.06 9.22
N ALA A 157 -12.23 2.42 7.96
CA ALA A 157 -11.61 1.69 6.85
C ALA A 157 -10.09 1.73 6.93
N LEU A 158 -9.51 2.88 7.27
CA LEU A 158 -8.07 3.02 7.46
C LEU A 158 -7.57 2.10 8.58
N ARG A 159 -8.27 2.08 9.71
CA ARG A 159 -7.85 1.32 10.90
C ARG A 159 -7.90 -0.19 10.69
N ARG A 160 -8.71 -0.67 9.75
CA ARG A 160 -8.84 -2.11 9.47
C ARG A 160 -7.69 -2.68 8.64
N ILE A 161 -6.86 -1.83 8.04
CA ILE A 161 -5.77 -2.30 7.17
C ILE A 161 -4.55 -2.65 8.02
N ASP A 162 -4.09 -3.90 7.89
CA ASP A 162 -2.87 -4.39 8.54
C ASP A 162 -1.69 -4.18 7.59
N ALA A 163 -0.98 -3.07 7.76
CA ALA A 163 0.16 -2.74 6.91
C ALA A 163 1.44 -3.36 7.46
N ARG A 164 2.11 -4.17 6.63
CA ARG A 164 3.33 -4.90 7.02
C ARG A 164 4.50 -4.53 6.13
N HIS A 165 5.66 -4.40 6.75
CA HIS A 165 6.91 -4.27 6.02
C HIS A 165 7.37 -5.65 5.58
N ASP A 166 7.11 -5.99 4.35
CA ASP A 166 7.48 -7.27 3.76
C ASP A 166 7.45 -7.14 2.25
N ASN A 167 8.12 -8.04 1.55
CA ASN A 167 7.97 -8.14 0.12
C ASN A 167 7.06 -9.33 -0.22
N PHE A 168 6.34 -9.23 -1.33
CA PHE A 168 5.32 -10.23 -1.61
C PHE A 168 5.91 -11.59 -2.00
N GLU A 169 7.11 -11.64 -2.54
CA GLU A 169 7.74 -12.93 -2.86
C GLU A 169 7.96 -13.75 -1.60
N SER A 170 8.61 -13.17 -0.59
CA SER A 170 8.82 -13.84 0.70
C SER A 170 7.52 -14.18 1.40
N PHE A 171 6.59 -13.23 1.37
CA PHE A 171 5.28 -13.43 2.01
C PHE A 171 4.57 -14.64 1.40
N LEU A 172 4.48 -14.70 0.06
CA LEU A 172 3.80 -15.78 -0.63
C LEU A 172 4.46 -17.14 -0.37
N GLN A 173 5.79 -17.19 -0.39
CA GLN A 173 6.53 -18.42 -0.13
C GLN A 173 6.24 -18.96 1.27
N GLY A 174 6.02 -18.08 2.23
CA GLY A 174 5.72 -18.46 3.61
C GLY A 174 4.26 -18.82 3.88
N GLN A 175 3.36 -18.63 2.92
CA GLN A 175 1.95 -18.90 3.12
C GLN A 175 1.57 -20.32 2.74
N PRO A 176 0.68 -20.96 3.52
CA PRO A 176 0.10 -22.23 3.10
C PRO A 176 -0.73 -22.07 1.82
N SER A 177 -0.91 -23.17 1.10
CA SER A 177 -1.80 -23.17 -0.06
C SER A 177 -3.23 -22.82 0.37
N ASP A 178 -3.94 -22.08 -0.48
CA ASP A 178 -5.34 -21.67 -0.26
C ASP A 178 -5.58 -20.92 1.06
N SER A 179 -4.56 -20.20 1.54
CA SER A 179 -4.63 -19.50 2.83
C SER A 179 -5.15 -18.07 2.76
N VAL A 180 -5.18 -17.49 1.56
CA VAL A 180 -5.65 -16.11 1.33
C VAL A 180 -6.74 -16.18 0.25
N ASP A 181 -7.83 -15.45 0.44
CA ASP A 181 -8.90 -15.51 -0.55
C ASP A 181 -8.52 -14.80 -1.85
N ILE A 182 -8.03 -13.57 -1.76
CA ILE A 182 -7.69 -12.77 -2.94
C ILE A 182 -6.34 -12.10 -2.73
N LEU A 183 -5.50 -12.15 -3.78
CA LEU A 183 -4.25 -11.39 -3.84
C LEU A 183 -4.42 -10.25 -4.82
N TYR A 184 -3.82 -9.10 -4.52
CA TYR A 184 -3.87 -7.92 -5.37
C TYR A 184 -2.46 -7.40 -5.64
N PHE A 185 -2.16 -7.10 -6.90
CA PHE A 185 -0.86 -6.59 -7.33
C PHE A 185 -1.03 -5.31 -8.15
N ASP A 186 -0.25 -4.29 -7.84
CA ASP A 186 -0.14 -3.08 -8.65
C ASP A 186 1.33 -2.87 -9.04
N PRO A 187 1.83 -3.63 -10.04
CA PRO A 187 3.22 -3.50 -10.47
C PRO A 187 3.53 -2.14 -11.07
N MET A 188 2.52 -1.39 -11.49
CA MET A 188 2.70 -0.03 -12.01
C MET A 188 3.26 0.92 -10.98
N PHE A 189 3.09 0.62 -9.71
CA PHE A 189 3.66 1.43 -8.64
C PHE A 189 5.17 1.57 -8.79
N GLU A 190 5.83 0.60 -9.37
CA GLU A 190 7.28 0.61 -9.55
C GLU A 190 7.74 1.31 -10.82
N VAL A 191 6.93 1.31 -11.88
CA VAL A 191 7.30 1.91 -13.15
C VAL A 191 7.56 3.41 -13.03
N PRO A 192 6.71 4.23 -12.39
CA PRO A 192 7.01 5.63 -12.18
C PRO A 192 8.25 5.86 -11.32
N ILE A 193 8.51 4.98 -10.36
CA ILE A 193 9.70 5.06 -9.52
C ILE A 193 10.95 4.83 -10.37
N GLU A 194 10.93 3.87 -11.28
CA GLU A 194 12.06 3.58 -12.16
C GLU A 194 12.36 4.72 -13.12
N GLU A 195 11.34 5.37 -13.63
CA GLU A 195 11.49 6.44 -14.60
C GLU A 195 11.84 7.78 -13.96
N SER A 196 11.55 7.94 -12.70
CA SER A 196 11.77 9.21 -11.98
C SER A 196 13.07 9.16 -11.20
N PRO A 197 14.04 10.05 -11.53
CA PRO A 197 15.28 10.12 -10.77
C PRO A 197 15.09 10.37 -9.29
N GLN A 198 14.03 11.09 -8.93
CA GLN A 198 13.76 11.43 -7.53
C GLN A 198 13.39 10.23 -6.68
N PHE A 199 12.94 9.13 -7.27
CA PHE A 199 12.61 7.92 -6.52
C PHE A 199 13.70 6.85 -6.58
N LYS A 200 14.89 7.19 -7.08
CA LYS A 200 16.01 6.26 -7.13
C LYS A 200 16.33 5.58 -5.80
N PRO A 201 16.27 6.29 -4.65
CA PRO A 201 16.52 5.63 -3.37
C PRO A 201 15.55 4.50 -3.07
N LEU A 202 14.35 4.53 -3.67
CA LEU A 202 13.34 3.51 -3.46
C LEU A 202 13.53 2.30 -4.37
N ARG A 203 14.22 2.45 -5.47
CA ARG A 203 14.45 1.38 -6.45
C ARG A 203 15.10 0.15 -5.85
N GLY A 204 16.13 0.35 -5.05
CA GLY A 204 16.84 -0.75 -4.43
C GLY A 204 15.97 -1.59 -3.51
N HIS A 205 14.84 -1.03 -3.06
CA HIS A 205 13.90 -1.71 -2.16
C HIS A 205 12.75 -2.36 -2.92
N THR A 206 12.48 -1.94 -4.16
CA THR A 206 11.36 -2.39 -4.97
C THR A 206 11.77 -3.20 -6.18
N SER A 207 13.07 -3.34 -6.44
CA SER A 207 13.61 -3.98 -7.64
C SER A 207 13.15 -5.43 -7.83
N GLU A 208 12.78 -6.10 -6.76
CA GLU A 208 12.35 -7.51 -6.78
C GLU A 208 10.85 -7.66 -7.01
N GLY A 209 10.09 -6.54 -7.01
CA GLY A 209 8.64 -6.58 -7.07
C GLY A 209 8.04 -6.83 -8.44
N ARG A 210 8.66 -7.66 -9.27
CA ARG A 210 8.16 -7.98 -10.62
C ARG A 210 7.23 -9.17 -10.61
N ILE A 211 6.27 -9.15 -11.55
CA ILE A 211 5.40 -10.29 -11.77
C ILE A 211 6.11 -11.28 -12.69
N THR A 212 6.64 -12.32 -12.11
CA THR A 212 7.38 -13.38 -12.80
C THR A 212 6.54 -14.66 -12.84
N ASP A 213 6.99 -15.67 -13.58
CA ASP A 213 6.36 -17.00 -13.58
C ASP A 213 6.25 -17.53 -12.15
N SER A 214 7.30 -17.39 -11.38
CA SER A 214 7.34 -17.85 -9.99
C SER A 214 6.28 -17.17 -9.13
N VAL A 215 6.12 -15.85 -9.29
CA VAL A 215 5.09 -15.10 -8.55
C VAL A 215 3.69 -15.57 -8.95
N ILE A 216 3.45 -15.77 -10.24
CA ILE A 216 2.15 -16.25 -10.72
C ILE A 216 1.83 -17.65 -10.14
N GLN A 217 2.81 -18.55 -10.15
CA GLN A 217 2.64 -19.88 -9.58
C GLN A 217 2.29 -19.81 -8.08
N GLU A 218 3.02 -18.99 -7.34
CA GLU A 218 2.76 -18.82 -5.91
C GLU A 218 1.43 -18.11 -5.66
N ALA A 219 1.06 -17.14 -6.48
CA ALA A 219 -0.24 -16.51 -6.37
C ALA A 219 -1.37 -17.53 -6.54
N ARG A 220 -1.27 -18.39 -7.56
CA ARG A 220 -2.26 -19.43 -7.81
C ARG A 220 -2.33 -20.43 -6.67
N ARG A 221 -1.20 -20.76 -6.06
CA ARG A 221 -1.14 -21.69 -4.93
C ARG A 221 -1.78 -21.11 -3.68
N VAL A 222 -1.43 -19.86 -3.36
CA VAL A 222 -1.81 -19.22 -2.10
C VAL A 222 -3.25 -18.74 -2.09
N CYS A 223 -3.76 -18.22 -3.23
CA CYS A 223 -5.10 -17.68 -3.25
C CYS A 223 -6.16 -18.77 -3.43
N ARG A 224 -7.24 -18.63 -2.66
CA ARG A 224 -8.38 -19.56 -2.74
C ARG A 224 -9.32 -19.21 -3.87
N LEU A 225 -9.61 -17.93 -4.06
CA LEU A 225 -10.58 -17.44 -5.05
C LEU A 225 -9.91 -16.95 -6.33
N GLY A 226 -8.81 -16.25 -6.21
CA GLY A 226 -8.11 -15.70 -7.35
C GLY A 226 -7.24 -14.52 -7.00
N PHE A 227 -6.67 -13.89 -8.02
CA PHE A 227 -5.85 -12.70 -7.82
C PHE A 227 -6.14 -11.68 -8.93
N ILE A 228 -5.73 -10.44 -8.65
CA ILE A 228 -6.01 -9.29 -9.50
C ILE A 228 -4.69 -8.57 -9.76
N ILE A 229 -4.45 -8.21 -11.02
CA ILE A 229 -3.29 -7.39 -11.41
C ILE A 229 -3.80 -6.12 -12.07
N LYS A 230 -3.40 -4.98 -11.54
CA LYS A 230 -3.69 -3.66 -12.11
C LYS A 230 -2.58 -3.31 -13.09
N GLU A 231 -2.93 -3.04 -14.34
CA GLU A 231 -1.98 -2.73 -15.40
C GLU A 231 -2.66 -2.09 -16.61
N ARG A 232 -1.85 -1.63 -17.55
CA ARG A 232 -2.36 -1.21 -18.85
C ARG A 232 -2.82 -2.43 -19.65
N PRO A 233 -3.86 -2.27 -20.48
CA PRO A 233 -4.41 -3.41 -21.24
C PRO A 233 -3.39 -4.15 -22.10
N PHE A 234 -2.42 -3.42 -22.64
CA PHE A 234 -1.41 -3.99 -23.54
C PHE A 234 -0.10 -4.32 -22.85
N SER A 235 -0.10 -4.37 -21.54
CA SER A 235 1.08 -4.73 -20.75
C SER A 235 1.56 -6.15 -21.09
N SER A 236 2.88 -6.34 -21.07
CA SER A 236 3.48 -7.66 -21.29
C SER A 236 2.99 -8.68 -20.26
N VAL A 237 2.63 -8.24 -19.07
CA VAL A 237 2.08 -9.12 -18.03
C VAL A 237 0.84 -9.84 -18.54
N PHE A 238 -0.07 -9.13 -19.23
CA PHE A 238 -1.28 -9.73 -19.75
C PHE A 238 -1.07 -10.56 -21.00
N LYS A 239 0.02 -10.32 -21.72
CA LYS A 239 0.40 -11.17 -22.87
C LYS A 239 0.99 -12.49 -22.37
N ASP A 240 1.86 -12.41 -21.37
CA ASP A 240 2.52 -13.59 -20.80
C ASP A 240 1.57 -14.41 -19.93
N PHE A 241 0.66 -13.73 -19.23
CA PHE A 241 -0.30 -14.35 -18.32
C PHE A 241 -1.69 -13.78 -18.60
N PRO A 242 -2.42 -14.32 -19.58
CA PRO A 242 -3.74 -13.80 -19.93
C PRO A 242 -4.73 -13.96 -18.76
N PRO A 243 -5.42 -12.86 -18.39
CA PRO A 243 -6.41 -12.94 -17.30
C PRO A 243 -7.68 -13.67 -17.76
N SER A 244 -8.43 -14.19 -16.79
CA SER A 244 -9.74 -14.77 -17.04
C SER A 244 -10.74 -13.70 -17.48
N LYS A 245 -10.57 -12.47 -16.99
CA LYS A 245 -11.49 -11.38 -17.21
C LYS A 245 -10.73 -10.06 -17.08
N TRP A 246 -11.12 -9.09 -17.87
CA TRP A 246 -10.62 -7.72 -17.76
C TRP A 246 -11.73 -6.82 -17.21
N VAL A 247 -11.42 -6.03 -16.19
CA VAL A 247 -12.34 -5.04 -15.62
C VAL A 247 -11.71 -3.67 -15.77
N GLY A 248 -12.33 -2.82 -16.56
CA GLY A 248 -11.84 -1.47 -16.82
C GLY A 248 -12.76 -0.72 -17.76
N GLY A 249 -12.61 0.59 -17.82
CA GLY A 249 -13.38 1.41 -18.74
C GLY A 249 -12.94 1.19 -20.18
N LYS A 250 -13.84 1.44 -21.12
CA LYS A 250 -13.59 1.26 -22.54
C LYS A 250 -12.38 2.06 -23.04
N TYR A 251 -12.18 3.25 -22.48
CA TYR A 251 -11.07 4.13 -22.84
C TYR A 251 -10.07 4.31 -21.71
N SER A 252 -10.18 3.50 -20.67
CA SER A 252 -9.28 3.58 -19.53
C SER A 252 -7.90 3.07 -19.91
N ARG A 253 -6.87 3.84 -19.53
CA ARG A 253 -5.48 3.43 -19.72
C ARG A 253 -5.07 2.33 -18.75
N ILE A 254 -5.79 2.19 -17.68
CA ILE A 254 -5.46 1.28 -16.58
C ILE A 254 -6.72 0.50 -16.23
N GLY A 255 -6.55 -0.76 -15.96
CA GLY A 255 -7.64 -1.60 -15.51
C GLY A 255 -7.11 -2.79 -14.72
N TYR A 256 -7.94 -3.77 -14.53
CA TYR A 256 -7.67 -4.89 -13.66
C TYR A 256 -7.86 -6.21 -14.40
N GLY A 257 -6.77 -6.98 -14.50
CA GLY A 257 -6.85 -8.35 -14.96
C GLY A 257 -7.24 -9.24 -13.80
N VAL A 258 -8.31 -9.99 -13.94
CA VAL A 258 -8.81 -10.88 -12.90
C VAL A 258 -8.46 -12.33 -13.27
N TYR A 259 -7.80 -13.04 -12.35
CA TYR A 259 -7.36 -14.41 -12.53
C TYR A 259 -8.11 -15.28 -11.54
N SER A 260 -9.15 -15.94 -12.00
CA SER A 260 -9.98 -16.78 -11.14
C SER A 260 -9.40 -18.18 -11.01
N ASN A 261 -9.24 -18.66 -9.80
CA ASN A 261 -8.83 -20.06 -9.58
C ASN A 261 -9.92 -21.05 -9.93
N LYS A 262 -11.17 -20.59 -9.99
CA LYS A 262 -12.32 -21.44 -10.35
C LYS A 262 -12.83 -21.13 -11.75
N GLY A 263 -12.29 -20.12 -12.41
CA GLY A 263 -12.84 -19.57 -13.63
C GLY A 263 -12.48 -20.29 -14.91
N LEU A 264 -11.75 -21.37 -14.80
CA LEU A 264 -11.43 -22.23 -15.94
C LEU A 264 -12.51 -23.27 -16.17
N GLN A 265 -13.58 -23.17 -15.41
CA GLN A 265 -14.73 -24.05 -15.56
C GLN A 265 -15.78 -23.45 -16.47
#